data_2c93765556fbdce6b5021f86afb01d7f
#
_entry.id   2c93765556fbdce6b5021f86afb01d7f
#
_cell.length_a   1.000
_cell.length_b   1.000
_cell.length_c   1.000
_cell.angle_alpha   90.00
_cell.angle_beta   90.00
_cell.angle_gamma   90.00
#
_symmetry.space_group_name_H-M   'P 1'
#
loop_
_entity.id
_entity.type
_entity.pdbx_description
1 polymer ?
#
loop_
_entity_poly.entity_id
_entity_poly.type
_entity_poly.pdbx_seq_one_letter_code
_entity_poly.pdbx_strand_id
1 'polypeptide(L)'
;KVLNKETAPKAHRPERIIQFGEGNFLRAFVDWIIYNMNQKTDFDSSVVVVQPIDKGMVDMLNTQDDLYHVNLQGLDKGEMVNSLTMIDVISRALNPYTQNDEFMKLAEQPEMRFVISNTTEAGIAFDPTCKLEDAPASSYPGKLTQLLYHRFKTFNGDKTKGLIIFPCELIFLNGHKLKETIYQYIELWNLGEEFKTWFEEACGVYATLVDRIVPGFPRKDIAAIKEKLQYDDNLVVQAEIFHLWVIEAPQEIAKEFPADKAGLNVLFVPSEAPYHERKVTLLNGPHTVLSPVAYLSGVNIVRDACQHEVIGKYVHKVMFDELMETLNLPKDELEKFANDVLERFNNPFVDHAVTSI
;
A
#
# COMPACT_ATOMS: atom_id res chain seq x y z
N LYS A 1 12.86 -2.22 -27.40
CA LYS A 1 11.40 -2.02 -27.33
C LYS A 1 11.04 -1.75 -25.87
N VAL A 2 10.00 -0.96 -25.65
CA VAL A 2 9.47 -0.67 -24.31
C VAL A 2 8.27 -1.61 -24.04
N LEU A 3 8.12 -2.05 -22.79
CA LEU A 3 6.99 -2.86 -22.35
C LEU A 3 5.66 -2.14 -22.67
N ASN A 4 4.76 -2.85 -23.33
CA ASN A 4 3.38 -2.43 -23.60
C ASN A 4 2.54 -3.64 -24.02
N LYS A 5 1.26 -3.46 -24.31
CA LYS A 5 0.36 -4.54 -24.72
C LYS A 5 0.72 -5.26 -26.03
N GLU A 6 1.60 -4.67 -26.85
CA GLU A 6 2.14 -5.32 -28.05
C GLU A 6 3.30 -6.25 -27.74
N THR A 7 4.00 -6.02 -26.64
CA THR A 7 5.16 -6.82 -26.21
C THR A 7 4.80 -7.88 -25.17
N ALA A 8 3.71 -7.68 -24.42
CA ALA A 8 3.22 -8.60 -23.40
C ALA A 8 1.71 -8.55 -23.27
N PRO A 9 1.03 -9.67 -22.99
CA PRO A 9 -0.42 -9.69 -22.85
C PRO A 9 -0.88 -8.90 -21.63
N LYS A 10 -1.97 -8.17 -21.77
CA LYS A 10 -2.65 -7.47 -20.69
C LYS A 10 -4.04 -8.07 -20.50
N ALA A 11 -4.33 -8.51 -19.28
CA ALA A 11 -5.65 -9.01 -18.92
C ALA A 11 -6.68 -7.89 -18.87
N HIS A 12 -7.91 -8.21 -19.25
CA HIS A 12 -9.07 -7.33 -19.10
C HIS A 12 -9.98 -7.87 -18.02
N ARG A 13 -10.19 -7.05 -16.97
CA ARG A 13 -11.03 -7.39 -15.83
C ARG A 13 -11.93 -6.21 -15.49
N PRO A 14 -13.08 -6.44 -14.84
CA PRO A 14 -13.94 -5.35 -14.37
C PRO A 14 -13.21 -4.36 -13.48
N GLU A 15 -13.39 -3.08 -13.71
CA GLU A 15 -12.85 -2.01 -12.87
C GLU A 15 -13.65 -1.92 -11.57
N ARG A 16 -13.08 -2.39 -10.47
CA ARG A 16 -13.75 -2.40 -9.16
C ARG A 16 -13.00 -1.65 -8.08
N ILE A 17 -11.79 -1.16 -8.39
CA ILE A 17 -10.90 -0.51 -7.43
C ILE A 17 -10.44 0.83 -7.99
N ILE A 18 -10.56 1.88 -7.17
CA ILE A 18 -9.95 3.19 -7.41
C ILE A 18 -8.74 3.30 -6.48
N GLN A 19 -7.57 3.56 -7.03
CA GLN A 19 -6.33 3.68 -6.28
C GLN A 19 -5.77 5.08 -6.39
N PHE A 20 -5.75 5.81 -5.28
CA PHE A 20 -5.11 7.13 -5.18
C PHE A 20 -3.64 6.95 -4.83
N GLY A 21 -2.81 7.04 -5.83
CA GLY A 21 -1.37 6.88 -5.74
C GLY A 21 -0.83 5.90 -6.78
N GLU A 22 0.25 6.27 -7.42
CA GLU A 22 0.93 5.52 -8.46
C GLU A 22 2.38 5.22 -8.12
N GLY A 23 2.79 5.50 -6.89
CA GLY A 23 4.16 5.35 -6.42
C GLY A 23 4.62 3.90 -6.29
N ASN A 24 5.89 3.74 -6.00
CA ASN A 24 6.54 2.44 -5.90
C ASN A 24 5.87 1.52 -4.88
N PHE A 25 5.46 2.08 -3.73
CA PHE A 25 4.91 1.26 -2.65
C PHE A 25 3.60 0.59 -3.07
N LEU A 26 2.58 1.34 -3.51
CA LEU A 26 1.30 0.74 -3.91
C LEU A 26 1.47 -0.24 -5.07
N ARG A 27 2.32 0.07 -6.03
CA ARG A 27 2.57 -0.80 -7.18
C ARG A 27 3.23 -2.13 -6.78
N ALA A 28 4.13 -2.12 -5.80
CA ALA A 28 4.81 -3.31 -5.31
C ALA A 28 4.10 -3.99 -4.13
N PHE A 29 3.04 -3.42 -3.60
CA PHE A 29 2.31 -3.93 -2.45
C PHE A 29 0.86 -4.25 -2.80
N VAL A 30 0.00 -3.24 -2.91
CA VAL A 30 -1.43 -3.45 -3.17
C VAL A 30 -1.67 -4.07 -4.54
N ASP A 31 -1.06 -3.53 -5.60
CA ASP A 31 -1.28 -4.05 -6.95
C ASP A 31 -0.70 -5.45 -7.13
N TRP A 32 0.42 -5.74 -6.47
CA TRP A 32 0.96 -7.09 -6.39
C TRP A 32 0.03 -8.05 -5.62
N ILE A 33 -0.59 -7.59 -4.53
CA ILE A 33 -1.57 -8.38 -3.78
C ILE A 33 -2.79 -8.67 -4.66
N ILE A 34 -3.32 -7.66 -5.35
CA ILE A 34 -4.46 -7.82 -6.27
C ILE A 34 -4.13 -8.79 -7.41
N TYR A 35 -2.92 -8.69 -7.96
CA TYR A 35 -2.44 -9.67 -8.96
C TYR A 35 -2.54 -11.10 -8.42
N ASN A 36 -2.04 -11.35 -7.23
CA ASN A 36 -2.11 -12.67 -6.61
C ASN A 36 -3.55 -13.11 -6.31
N MET A 37 -4.40 -12.20 -5.87
CA MET A 37 -5.83 -12.47 -5.67
C MET A 37 -6.49 -12.90 -6.97
N ASN A 38 -6.22 -12.21 -8.07
CA ASN A 38 -6.76 -12.55 -9.39
C ASN A 38 -6.27 -13.92 -9.88
N GLN A 39 -5.04 -14.31 -9.54
CA GLN A 39 -4.49 -15.63 -9.94
C GLN A 39 -5.04 -16.79 -9.09
N LYS A 40 -5.39 -16.54 -7.83
CA LYS A 40 -5.66 -17.59 -6.84
C LYS A 40 -7.09 -17.62 -6.31
N THR A 41 -7.88 -16.60 -6.62
CA THR A 41 -9.29 -16.48 -6.17
C THR A 41 -10.16 -15.97 -7.32
N ASP A 42 -11.47 -15.92 -7.09
CA ASP A 42 -12.44 -15.39 -8.05
C ASP A 42 -12.60 -13.87 -7.98
N PHE A 43 -11.60 -13.16 -7.45
CA PHE A 43 -11.66 -11.71 -7.29
C PHE A 43 -11.88 -10.96 -8.61
N ASP A 44 -11.20 -11.37 -9.66
CA ASP A 44 -11.38 -10.91 -11.05
C ASP A 44 -11.64 -9.40 -11.16
N SER A 45 -10.69 -8.60 -10.68
CA SER A 45 -10.86 -7.15 -10.62
C SER A 45 -9.63 -6.41 -11.12
N SER A 46 -9.85 -5.25 -11.73
CA SER A 46 -8.79 -4.32 -12.12
C SER A 46 -8.88 -3.02 -11.35
N VAL A 47 -7.78 -2.28 -11.42
CA VAL A 47 -7.53 -1.03 -10.70
C VAL A 47 -7.50 0.13 -11.67
N VAL A 48 -8.25 1.20 -11.34
CA VAL A 48 -8.06 2.51 -11.96
C VAL A 48 -7.17 3.33 -11.02
N VAL A 49 -5.98 3.68 -11.50
CA VAL A 49 -5.06 4.53 -10.75
C VAL A 49 -5.44 5.99 -10.95
N VAL A 50 -5.47 6.75 -9.87
CA VAL A 50 -5.73 8.18 -9.86
C VAL A 50 -4.54 8.91 -9.23
N GLN A 51 -3.94 9.80 -9.96
CA GLN A 51 -2.83 10.63 -9.49
C GLN A 51 -3.34 11.64 -8.45
N PRO A 52 -2.83 11.61 -7.20
CA PRO A 52 -3.41 12.42 -6.13
C PRO A 52 -3.01 13.90 -6.19
N ILE A 53 -1.93 14.24 -6.86
CA ILE A 53 -1.43 15.60 -7.02
C ILE A 53 -1.19 15.92 -8.51
N ASP A 54 -0.95 17.18 -8.85
CA ASP A 54 -0.79 17.63 -10.23
C ASP A 54 0.44 17.04 -10.95
N LYS A 55 1.45 16.65 -10.22
CA LYS A 55 2.67 16.00 -10.74
C LYS A 55 2.74 14.55 -10.29
N GLY A 56 3.00 13.66 -11.22
CA GLY A 56 3.07 12.23 -10.90
C GLY A 56 3.51 11.39 -12.10
N MET A 57 3.18 10.11 -12.07
CA MET A 57 3.69 9.09 -12.99
C MET A 57 2.65 8.56 -13.98
N VAL A 58 1.47 9.15 -14.05
CA VAL A 58 0.39 8.65 -14.92
C VAL A 58 0.81 8.55 -16.39
N ASP A 59 1.54 9.55 -16.89
CA ASP A 59 2.01 9.52 -18.28
C ASP A 59 3.00 8.36 -18.53
N MET A 60 3.88 8.09 -17.56
CA MET A 60 4.80 6.95 -17.65
C MET A 60 4.06 5.62 -17.63
N LEU A 61 3.06 5.48 -16.76
CA LEU A 61 2.21 4.29 -16.71
C LEU A 61 1.49 4.07 -18.05
N ASN A 62 0.85 5.10 -18.54
CA ASN A 62 0.10 5.02 -19.80
C ASN A 62 1.01 4.72 -21.01
N THR A 63 2.25 5.17 -21.00
CA THR A 63 3.25 4.84 -22.04
C THR A 63 3.53 3.33 -22.12
N GLN A 64 3.41 2.62 -21.01
CA GLN A 64 3.60 1.17 -20.93
C GLN A 64 2.26 0.41 -20.90
N ASP A 65 1.16 1.01 -21.30
CA ASP A 65 -0.19 0.43 -21.15
C ASP A 65 -0.48 -0.04 -19.71
N ASP A 66 0.12 0.66 -18.71
CA ASP A 66 0.01 0.39 -17.28
C ASP A 66 0.58 -0.96 -16.82
N LEU A 67 1.40 -1.59 -17.66
CA LEU A 67 2.14 -2.80 -17.36
C LEU A 67 3.50 -2.47 -16.72
N TYR A 68 3.92 -3.29 -15.77
CA TYR A 68 5.24 -3.19 -15.15
C TYR A 68 5.59 -4.48 -14.42
N HIS A 69 6.87 -4.62 -14.06
CA HIS A 69 7.33 -5.77 -13.28
C HIS A 69 7.61 -5.39 -11.83
N VAL A 70 7.26 -6.30 -10.94
CA VAL A 70 7.74 -6.30 -9.56
C VAL A 70 8.87 -7.32 -9.46
N ASN A 71 10.02 -6.86 -9.01
CA ASN A 71 11.20 -7.68 -8.74
C ASN A 71 11.30 -7.93 -7.24
N LEU A 72 10.91 -9.14 -6.80
CA LEU A 72 11.02 -9.54 -5.41
C LEU A 72 12.38 -10.17 -5.14
N GLN A 73 13.10 -9.62 -4.17
CA GLN A 73 14.43 -10.10 -3.79
C GLN A 73 14.54 -10.18 -2.27
N GLY A 74 15.04 -11.28 -1.77
CA GLY A 74 15.28 -11.45 -0.34
C GLY A 74 15.55 -12.88 0.06
N LEU A 75 15.40 -13.12 1.37
CA LEU A 75 15.49 -14.44 1.96
C LEU A 75 14.09 -14.94 2.30
N ASP A 76 13.83 -16.18 1.98
CA ASP A 76 12.65 -16.93 2.43
C ASP A 76 13.13 -18.22 3.09
N LYS A 77 12.98 -18.32 4.39
CA LYS A 77 13.45 -19.46 5.19
C LYS A 77 14.93 -19.78 4.96
N GLY A 78 15.76 -18.74 4.85
CA GLY A 78 17.20 -18.85 4.64
C GLY A 78 17.64 -19.05 3.18
N GLU A 79 16.71 -19.24 2.25
CA GLU A 79 17.01 -19.37 0.83
C GLU A 79 16.87 -18.04 0.09
N MET A 80 17.80 -17.75 -0.81
CA MET A 80 17.72 -16.55 -1.64
C MET A 80 16.64 -16.70 -2.70
N VAL A 81 15.73 -15.73 -2.75
CA VAL A 81 14.68 -15.62 -3.77
C VAL A 81 14.89 -14.37 -4.60
N ASN A 82 14.79 -14.54 -5.90
CA ASN A 82 14.81 -13.45 -6.86
C ASN A 82 13.79 -13.77 -7.96
N SER A 83 12.63 -13.12 -7.92
CA SER A 83 11.55 -13.36 -8.87
C SER A 83 11.11 -12.05 -9.53
N LEU A 84 10.73 -12.17 -10.78
CA LEU A 84 10.28 -11.05 -11.62
C LEU A 84 8.89 -11.38 -12.14
N THR A 85 7.89 -10.61 -11.68
CA THR A 85 6.48 -10.84 -12.02
C THR A 85 5.91 -9.63 -12.74
N MET A 86 5.32 -9.83 -13.90
CA MET A 86 4.59 -8.78 -14.61
C MET A 86 3.23 -8.53 -13.96
N ILE A 87 2.97 -7.29 -13.59
CA ILE A 87 1.71 -6.85 -13.00
C ILE A 87 0.84 -6.22 -14.09
N ASP A 88 -0.35 -6.75 -14.25
CA ASP A 88 -1.29 -6.39 -15.31
C ASP A 88 -2.67 -5.93 -14.77
N VAL A 89 -2.73 -5.59 -13.48
CA VAL A 89 -4.00 -5.29 -12.81
C VAL A 89 -4.51 -3.86 -13.03
N ILE A 90 -3.65 -2.95 -13.46
CA ILE A 90 -4.04 -1.56 -13.70
C ILE A 90 -4.69 -1.47 -15.08
N SER A 91 -5.98 -1.15 -15.13
CA SER A 91 -6.72 -0.98 -16.40
C SER A 91 -6.35 0.31 -17.11
N ARG A 92 -6.24 1.38 -16.36
CA ARG A 92 -5.88 2.73 -16.82
C ARG A 92 -5.43 3.60 -15.65
N ALA A 93 -4.74 4.69 -15.97
CA ALA A 93 -4.28 5.67 -15.01
C ALA A 93 -4.77 7.08 -15.44
N LEU A 94 -5.31 7.82 -14.47
CA LEU A 94 -5.92 9.14 -14.69
C LEU A 94 -5.20 10.22 -13.89
N ASN A 95 -5.03 11.38 -14.51
CA ASN A 95 -4.66 12.61 -13.83
C ASN A 95 -5.90 13.51 -13.70
N PRO A 96 -6.52 13.64 -12.53
CA PRO A 96 -7.75 14.40 -12.38
C PRO A 96 -7.57 15.90 -12.64
N TYR A 97 -6.35 16.42 -12.61
CA TYR A 97 -6.08 17.83 -12.93
C TYR A 97 -6.25 18.15 -14.42
N THR A 98 -6.15 17.15 -15.29
CA THR A 98 -6.38 17.27 -16.73
C THR A 98 -7.57 16.44 -17.22
N GLN A 99 -8.06 15.50 -16.42
CA GLN A 99 -9.10 14.53 -16.76
C GLN A 99 -10.16 14.44 -15.65
N ASN A 100 -10.58 15.57 -15.09
CA ASN A 100 -11.51 15.57 -13.96
C ASN A 100 -12.86 14.91 -14.29
N ASP A 101 -13.37 15.11 -15.50
CA ASP A 101 -14.64 14.50 -15.92
C ASP A 101 -14.54 12.97 -15.91
N GLU A 102 -13.45 12.41 -16.42
CA GLU A 102 -13.22 10.98 -16.43
C GLU A 102 -13.03 10.43 -15.01
N PHE A 103 -12.32 11.17 -14.16
CA PHE A 103 -12.19 10.83 -12.74
C PHE A 103 -13.56 10.78 -12.06
N MET A 104 -14.39 11.79 -12.22
CA MET A 104 -15.72 11.85 -11.60
C MET A 104 -16.65 10.74 -12.13
N LYS A 105 -16.51 10.33 -13.40
CA LYS A 105 -17.28 9.21 -13.97
C LYS A 105 -16.98 7.87 -13.29
N LEU A 106 -15.86 7.71 -12.59
CA LEU A 106 -15.62 6.51 -11.80
C LEU A 106 -16.68 6.29 -10.72
N ALA A 107 -17.23 7.39 -10.18
CA ALA A 107 -18.32 7.34 -9.21
C ALA A 107 -19.65 6.80 -9.78
N GLU A 108 -19.82 6.84 -11.11
CA GLU A 108 -21.03 6.41 -11.80
C GLU A 108 -21.02 4.93 -12.18
N GLN A 109 -19.90 4.25 -11.99
CA GLN A 109 -19.76 2.84 -12.36
C GLN A 109 -20.37 1.93 -11.28
N PRO A 110 -21.41 1.13 -11.60
CA PRO A 110 -22.11 0.32 -10.59
C PRO A 110 -21.22 -0.72 -9.91
N GLU A 111 -20.22 -1.25 -10.63
CA GLU A 111 -19.34 -2.31 -10.15
C GLU A 111 -18.18 -1.80 -9.29
N MET A 112 -17.92 -0.48 -9.29
CA MET A 112 -16.89 0.10 -8.44
C MET A 112 -17.20 -0.19 -6.97
N ARG A 113 -16.22 -0.69 -6.22
CA ARG A 113 -16.45 -1.11 -4.84
C ARG A 113 -15.38 -0.67 -3.86
N PHE A 114 -14.12 -0.62 -4.28
CA PHE A 114 -12.99 -0.37 -3.39
C PHE A 114 -12.28 0.93 -3.71
N VAL A 115 -11.81 1.60 -2.66
CA VAL A 115 -10.89 2.74 -2.76
C VAL A 115 -9.67 2.42 -1.91
N ILE A 116 -8.49 2.57 -2.49
CA ILE A 116 -7.21 2.36 -1.81
C ILE A 116 -6.37 3.61 -2.01
N SER A 117 -5.60 4.00 -1.00
CA SER A 117 -4.76 5.19 -1.06
C SER A 117 -3.41 5.02 -0.37
N ASN A 118 -2.44 5.70 -0.90
CA ASN A 118 -1.19 6.03 -0.22
C ASN A 118 -0.69 7.37 -0.77
N THR A 119 -1.09 8.44 -0.10
CA THR A 119 -0.86 9.83 -0.51
C THR A 119 0.19 10.51 0.37
N THR A 120 1.03 9.75 1.04
CA THR A 120 1.98 10.12 2.09
C THR A 120 1.30 10.50 3.42
N GLU A 121 2.08 10.68 4.50
CA GLU A 121 1.55 11.06 5.80
C GLU A 121 0.85 12.43 5.78
N ALA A 122 1.29 13.33 4.89
CA ALA A 122 0.68 14.65 4.70
C ALA A 122 -0.59 14.62 3.84
N GLY A 123 -0.89 13.49 3.18
CA GLY A 123 -1.98 13.39 2.22
C GLY A 123 -3.37 13.36 2.85
N ILE A 124 -3.50 12.85 4.08
CA ILE A 124 -4.78 12.85 4.82
C ILE A 124 -4.86 14.14 5.63
N ALA A 125 -5.21 15.23 4.97
CA ALA A 125 -5.33 16.55 5.57
C ALA A 125 -6.61 17.24 5.11
N PHE A 126 -7.17 18.06 6.03
CA PHE A 126 -8.30 18.92 5.73
C PHE A 126 -7.80 20.27 5.22
N ASP A 127 -8.23 20.64 4.03
CA ASP A 127 -7.99 21.96 3.44
C ASP A 127 -9.31 22.73 3.36
N PRO A 128 -9.53 23.71 4.23
CA PRO A 128 -10.78 24.46 4.26
C PRO A 128 -10.98 25.38 3.04
N THR A 129 -9.96 25.54 2.20
CA THR A 129 -10.06 26.36 0.99
C THR A 129 -10.62 25.58 -0.20
N CYS A 130 -10.67 24.25 -0.12
CA CYS A 130 -11.30 23.41 -1.15
C CYS A 130 -12.80 23.71 -1.26
N LYS A 131 -13.27 23.76 -2.50
CA LYS A 131 -14.70 23.94 -2.83
C LYS A 131 -15.23 22.65 -3.45
N LEU A 132 -16.54 22.43 -3.28
CA LEU A 132 -17.20 21.28 -3.90
C LEU A 132 -17.08 21.30 -5.43
N GLU A 133 -17.06 22.49 -6.03
CA GLU A 133 -16.99 22.72 -7.48
C GLU A 133 -15.56 22.65 -8.04
N ASP A 134 -14.55 22.54 -7.19
CA ASP A 134 -13.17 22.42 -7.65
C ASP A 134 -13.00 21.18 -8.55
N ALA A 135 -12.23 21.31 -9.59
CA ALA A 135 -12.10 20.27 -10.61
C ALA A 135 -10.63 19.86 -10.85
N PRO A 136 -10.03 19.12 -9.92
CA PRO A 136 -10.55 18.54 -8.67
C PRO A 136 -10.25 19.41 -7.44
N ALA A 137 -10.78 19.01 -6.27
CA ALA A 137 -10.31 19.51 -4.96
C ALA A 137 -8.80 19.24 -4.81
N SER A 138 -8.08 20.14 -4.15
CA SER A 138 -6.62 20.04 -4.01
C SER A 138 -6.18 18.89 -3.11
N SER A 139 -6.91 18.61 -2.03
CA SER A 139 -6.59 17.53 -1.10
C SER A 139 -7.13 16.18 -1.56
N TYR A 140 -6.46 15.10 -1.15
CA TYR A 140 -6.97 13.74 -1.41
C TYR A 140 -8.33 13.50 -0.73
N PRO A 141 -8.53 13.78 0.58
CA PRO A 141 -9.83 13.58 1.20
C PRO A 141 -10.94 14.43 0.57
N GLY A 142 -10.61 15.61 0.06
CA GLY A 142 -11.54 16.44 -0.71
C GLY A 142 -11.96 15.78 -2.02
N LYS A 143 -11.00 15.25 -2.79
CA LYS A 143 -11.28 14.49 -4.01
C LYS A 143 -12.17 13.27 -3.73
N LEU A 144 -11.87 12.55 -2.68
CA LEU A 144 -12.63 11.36 -2.28
C LEU A 144 -14.05 11.76 -1.86
N THR A 145 -14.23 12.83 -1.11
CA THR A 145 -15.56 13.31 -0.71
C THR A 145 -16.39 13.76 -1.92
N GLN A 146 -15.77 14.46 -2.87
CA GLN A 146 -16.43 14.79 -4.16
C GLN A 146 -16.91 13.53 -4.88
N LEU A 147 -16.08 12.51 -4.97
CA LEU A 147 -16.39 11.24 -5.62
C LEU A 147 -17.54 10.51 -4.90
N LEU A 148 -17.49 10.41 -3.58
CA LEU A 148 -18.53 9.77 -2.76
C LEU A 148 -19.87 10.47 -2.89
N TYR A 149 -19.87 11.80 -2.85
CA TYR A 149 -21.10 12.59 -3.01
C TYR A 149 -21.71 12.43 -4.40
N HIS A 150 -20.88 12.44 -5.43
CA HIS A 150 -21.34 12.20 -6.80
C HIS A 150 -21.96 10.81 -6.96
N ARG A 151 -21.34 9.79 -6.38
CA ARG A 151 -21.86 8.41 -6.36
C ARG A 151 -23.20 8.32 -5.63
N PHE A 152 -23.32 8.93 -4.47
CA PHE A 152 -24.58 9.01 -3.72
C PHE A 152 -25.71 9.61 -4.58
N LYS A 153 -25.45 10.71 -5.25
CA LYS A 153 -26.43 11.35 -6.16
C LYS A 153 -26.77 10.47 -7.35
N THR A 154 -25.76 9.88 -7.99
CA THR A 154 -25.93 9.05 -9.19
C THR A 154 -26.86 7.85 -8.91
N PHE A 155 -26.72 7.22 -7.77
CA PHE A 155 -27.49 6.03 -7.39
C PHE A 155 -28.64 6.33 -6.42
N ASN A 156 -28.99 7.59 -6.24
CA ASN A 156 -30.11 8.00 -5.38
C ASN A 156 -30.05 7.43 -3.96
N GLY A 157 -28.87 7.39 -3.37
CA GLY A 157 -28.65 6.89 -2.01
C GLY A 157 -28.79 5.36 -1.86
N ASP A 158 -28.66 4.60 -2.94
CA ASP A 158 -28.68 3.14 -2.89
C ASP A 158 -27.52 2.62 -2.01
N LYS A 159 -27.88 1.98 -0.90
CA LYS A 159 -26.90 1.47 0.08
C LYS A 159 -26.05 0.32 -0.44
N THR A 160 -26.46 -0.36 -1.51
CA THR A 160 -25.65 -1.40 -2.17
C THR A 160 -24.50 -0.81 -3.00
N LYS A 161 -24.48 0.50 -3.20
CA LYS A 161 -23.48 1.23 -3.98
C LYS A 161 -22.41 1.94 -3.13
N GLY A 162 -22.38 1.68 -1.83
CA GLY A 162 -21.32 2.17 -0.96
C GLY A 162 -19.95 1.62 -1.34
N LEU A 163 -18.90 2.34 -0.94
CA LEU A 163 -17.50 1.97 -1.20
C LEU A 163 -16.80 1.50 0.08
N ILE A 164 -15.91 0.54 -0.07
CA ILE A 164 -15.00 0.05 0.96
C ILE A 164 -13.66 0.75 0.75
N ILE A 165 -13.17 1.46 1.78
CA ILE A 165 -12.02 2.35 1.69
C ILE A 165 -10.91 1.85 2.61
N PHE A 166 -9.74 1.55 2.02
CA PHE A 166 -8.53 1.09 2.70
C PHE A 166 -7.39 2.11 2.51
N PRO A 167 -7.22 3.07 3.43
CA PRO A 167 -6.02 3.91 3.41
C PRO A 167 -4.78 3.11 3.81
N CYS A 168 -3.66 3.36 3.12
CA CYS A 168 -2.36 2.72 3.38
C CYS A 168 -1.28 3.73 3.80
N GLU A 169 -1.65 4.95 4.14
CA GLU A 169 -0.73 5.98 4.62
C GLU A 169 -0.13 5.57 5.97
N LEU A 170 1.14 5.92 6.22
CA LEU A 170 1.86 5.59 7.45
C LEU A 170 1.41 6.49 8.62
N ILE A 171 0.14 6.42 8.95
CA ILE A 171 -0.49 7.14 10.05
C ILE A 171 -1.21 6.11 10.91
N PHE A 172 -0.93 6.11 12.23
CA PHE A 172 -1.67 5.22 13.13
C PHE A 172 -3.17 5.53 13.07
N LEU A 173 -3.98 4.48 12.89
CA LEU A 173 -5.43 4.60 12.70
C LEU A 173 -5.81 5.53 11.53
N ASN A 174 -5.13 5.37 10.41
CA ASN A 174 -5.31 6.18 9.20
C ASN A 174 -6.77 6.24 8.72
N GLY A 175 -7.51 5.15 8.83
CA GLY A 175 -8.94 5.11 8.50
C GLY A 175 -9.79 6.01 9.38
N HIS A 176 -9.50 6.08 10.66
CA HIS A 176 -10.19 6.98 11.58
C HIS A 176 -9.95 8.45 11.22
N LYS A 177 -8.69 8.80 10.91
CA LYS A 177 -8.33 10.16 10.48
C LYS A 177 -8.99 10.53 9.15
N LEU A 178 -8.98 9.62 8.18
CA LEU A 178 -9.62 9.84 6.88
C LEU A 178 -11.13 10.04 7.03
N LYS A 179 -11.78 9.21 7.82
CA LYS A 179 -13.22 9.34 8.11
C LYS A 179 -13.57 10.68 8.75
N GLU A 180 -12.79 11.10 9.74
CA GLU A 180 -12.94 12.42 10.39
C GLU A 180 -12.79 13.56 9.38
N THR A 181 -11.82 13.48 8.49
CA THR A 181 -11.58 14.49 7.46
C THR A 181 -12.72 14.53 6.44
N ILE A 182 -13.28 13.38 6.07
CA ILE A 182 -14.47 13.33 5.20
C ILE A 182 -15.66 14.03 5.90
N TYR A 183 -15.89 13.81 7.18
CA TYR A 183 -16.92 14.51 7.93
C TYR A 183 -16.72 16.04 7.93
N GLN A 184 -15.47 16.49 8.02
CA GLN A 184 -15.15 17.92 7.92
C GLN A 184 -15.57 18.49 6.56
N TYR A 185 -15.37 17.77 5.45
CA TYR A 185 -15.83 18.19 4.14
C TYR A 185 -17.35 18.11 3.99
N ILE A 186 -18.00 17.12 4.56
CA ILE A 186 -19.46 17.03 4.56
C ILE A 186 -20.07 18.28 5.21
N GLU A 187 -19.48 18.72 6.31
CA GLU A 187 -19.91 19.95 7.00
C GLU A 187 -19.55 21.21 6.21
N LEU A 188 -18.30 21.35 5.77
CA LEU A 188 -17.83 22.50 5.01
C LEU A 188 -18.67 22.77 3.75
N TRP A 189 -19.00 21.71 3.02
CA TRP A 189 -19.75 21.79 1.77
C TRP A 189 -21.26 21.64 1.95
N ASN A 190 -21.72 21.51 3.20
CA ASN A 190 -23.15 21.36 3.53
C ASN A 190 -23.85 20.28 2.70
N LEU A 191 -23.28 19.08 2.69
CA LEU A 191 -23.74 17.99 1.83
C LEU A 191 -25.02 17.30 2.31
N GLY A 192 -25.46 17.61 3.53
CA GLY A 192 -26.72 17.17 4.08
C GLY A 192 -26.69 15.86 4.87
N GLU A 193 -27.73 15.65 5.68
CA GLU A 193 -27.85 14.48 6.56
C GLU A 193 -28.09 13.18 5.78
N GLU A 194 -28.78 13.23 4.65
CA GLU A 194 -29.03 12.02 3.84
C GLU A 194 -27.74 11.43 3.28
N PHE A 195 -26.84 12.28 2.76
CA PHE A 195 -25.52 11.84 2.33
C PHE A 195 -24.67 11.33 3.48
N LYS A 196 -24.67 12.04 4.60
CA LYS A 196 -23.94 11.62 5.80
C LYS A 196 -24.38 10.24 6.28
N THR A 197 -25.67 10.01 6.34
CA THR A 197 -26.26 8.71 6.72
C THR A 197 -25.86 7.61 5.72
N TRP A 198 -25.94 7.88 4.42
CA TRP A 198 -25.50 6.93 3.40
C TRP A 198 -24.02 6.60 3.55
N PHE A 199 -23.17 7.61 3.76
CA PHE A 199 -21.74 7.41 3.99
C PHE A 199 -21.48 6.52 5.22
N GLU A 200 -22.19 6.76 6.32
CA GLU A 200 -22.04 5.97 7.55
C GLU A 200 -22.54 4.53 7.42
N GLU A 201 -23.63 4.32 6.72
CA GLU A 201 -24.29 3.01 6.64
C GLU A 201 -23.86 2.16 5.44
N ALA A 202 -23.57 2.78 4.31
CA ALA A 202 -23.25 2.09 3.07
C ALA A 202 -21.75 1.98 2.80
N CYS A 203 -20.94 2.93 3.27
CA CYS A 203 -19.49 2.94 3.09
C CYS A 203 -18.77 2.43 4.35
N GLY A 204 -17.59 1.84 4.14
CA GLY A 204 -16.69 1.50 5.23
C GLY A 204 -15.32 2.17 5.02
N VAL A 205 -14.84 2.86 6.06
CA VAL A 205 -13.48 3.41 6.07
C VAL A 205 -12.71 2.67 7.15
N TYR A 206 -11.80 1.81 6.73
CA TYR A 206 -11.12 0.85 7.61
C TYR A 206 -9.65 1.21 7.74
N ALA A 207 -9.17 1.35 8.98
CA ALA A 207 -7.76 1.56 9.26
C ALA A 207 -6.93 0.36 8.81
N THR A 208 -5.77 0.61 8.21
CA THR A 208 -4.86 -0.46 7.81
C THR A 208 -3.42 -0.16 8.22
N LEU A 209 -2.68 -1.22 8.49
CA LEU A 209 -1.25 -1.20 8.74
C LEU A 209 -0.56 -1.94 7.60
N VAL A 210 0.38 -1.29 6.95
CA VAL A 210 1.15 -1.87 5.85
C VAL A 210 2.62 -2.01 6.22
N ASP A 211 3.25 -3.09 5.77
CA ASP A 211 4.66 -3.32 6.01
C ASP A 211 5.29 -4.12 4.85
N ARG A 212 6.10 -3.47 4.07
CA ARG A 212 7.01 -4.04 3.06
C ARG A 212 8.09 -3.00 2.75
N ILE A 213 9.34 -3.42 2.74
CA ILE A 213 10.43 -2.58 2.25
C ILE A 213 10.40 -2.58 0.72
N VAL A 214 10.27 -1.39 0.13
CA VAL A 214 10.22 -1.17 -1.31
C VAL A 214 11.30 -0.15 -1.69
N PRO A 215 12.51 -0.61 -2.07
CA PRO A 215 13.59 0.30 -2.49
C PRO A 215 13.26 1.13 -3.74
N GLY A 216 12.36 0.63 -4.58
CA GLY A 216 11.92 1.33 -5.78
C GLY A 216 12.61 0.83 -7.04
N PHE A 217 12.93 1.74 -7.97
CA PHE A 217 13.52 1.37 -9.25
C PHE A 217 14.94 0.81 -9.07
N PRO A 218 15.22 -0.41 -9.58
CA PRO A 218 16.49 -1.12 -9.34
C PRO A 218 17.60 -0.62 -10.27
N ARG A 219 18.11 0.58 -10.04
CA ARG A 219 19.11 1.23 -10.92
C ARG A 219 20.38 0.40 -11.16
N LYS A 220 20.81 -0.37 -10.16
CA LYS A 220 22.00 -1.22 -10.25
C LYS A 220 21.75 -2.48 -11.10
N ASP A 221 20.52 -2.99 -11.10
CA ASP A 221 20.19 -4.28 -11.71
C ASP A 221 19.40 -4.15 -13.01
N ILE A 222 19.07 -2.91 -13.42
CA ILE A 222 18.17 -2.69 -14.57
C ILE A 222 18.71 -3.26 -15.88
N ALA A 223 20.01 -3.24 -16.08
CA ALA A 223 20.62 -3.82 -17.28
C ALA A 223 20.41 -5.34 -17.36
N ALA A 224 20.61 -6.04 -16.25
CA ALA A 224 20.38 -7.48 -16.15
C ALA A 224 18.89 -7.85 -16.29
N ILE A 225 18.01 -7.02 -15.73
CA ILE A 225 16.56 -7.19 -15.86
C ILE A 225 16.15 -7.02 -17.33
N LYS A 226 16.64 -6.00 -18.01
CA LYS A 226 16.39 -5.77 -19.44
C LYS A 226 16.86 -6.95 -20.31
N GLU A 227 18.05 -7.46 -20.02
CA GLU A 227 18.57 -8.64 -20.72
C GLU A 227 17.67 -9.86 -20.54
N LYS A 228 17.18 -10.07 -19.32
CA LYS A 228 16.24 -11.17 -19.02
C LYS A 228 14.88 -10.99 -19.69
N LEU A 229 14.35 -9.77 -19.73
CA LEU A 229 13.03 -9.46 -20.29
C LEU A 229 13.04 -9.31 -21.81
N GLN A 230 14.19 -8.97 -22.43
CA GLN A 230 14.35 -8.65 -23.85
C GLN A 230 13.61 -7.38 -24.30
N TYR A 231 13.16 -6.55 -23.34
CA TYR A 231 12.59 -5.21 -23.56
C TYR A 231 12.87 -4.30 -22.35
N ASP A 232 12.61 -3.03 -22.51
CA ASP A 232 12.77 -2.05 -21.43
C ASP A 232 11.48 -1.96 -20.62
N ASP A 233 11.59 -2.09 -19.29
CA ASP A 233 10.54 -1.70 -18.36
C ASP A 233 11.06 -0.53 -17.52
N ASN A 234 10.53 0.66 -17.76
CA ASN A 234 10.93 1.88 -17.07
C ASN A 234 10.26 2.06 -15.69
N LEU A 235 9.41 1.13 -15.32
CA LEU A 235 8.59 1.15 -14.12
C LEU A 235 8.85 -0.03 -13.17
N VAL A 236 9.90 -0.81 -13.42
CA VAL A 236 10.27 -1.91 -12.53
C VAL A 236 10.36 -1.42 -11.09
N VAL A 237 9.74 -2.15 -10.19
CA VAL A 237 9.80 -1.88 -8.76
C VAL A 237 10.43 -3.05 -8.04
N GLN A 238 11.50 -2.76 -7.31
CA GLN A 238 12.13 -3.73 -6.41
C GLN A 238 11.44 -3.70 -5.05
N ALA A 239 11.18 -4.88 -4.50
CA ALA A 239 10.63 -5.04 -3.16
C ALA A 239 11.20 -6.29 -2.49
N GLU A 240 11.14 -6.30 -1.15
CA GLU A 240 11.44 -7.51 -0.39
C GLU A 240 10.30 -8.54 -0.51
N ILE A 241 10.57 -9.78 -0.13
CA ILE A 241 9.57 -10.86 -0.13
C ILE A 241 8.56 -10.68 0.99
N PHE A 242 9.01 -10.28 2.18
CA PHE A 242 8.12 -10.00 3.30
C PHE A 242 7.06 -8.97 2.93
N HIS A 243 5.83 -9.24 3.32
CA HIS A 243 4.72 -8.30 3.26
C HIS A 243 3.77 -8.57 4.41
N LEU A 244 3.15 -7.52 4.92
CA LEU A 244 2.10 -7.62 5.93
C LEU A 244 1.09 -6.51 5.68
N TRP A 245 -0.19 -6.88 5.56
CA TRP A 245 -1.29 -5.94 5.52
C TRP A 245 -2.30 -6.32 6.59
N VAL A 246 -2.43 -5.48 7.61
CA VAL A 246 -3.41 -5.65 8.68
C VAL A 246 -4.56 -4.69 8.42
N ILE A 247 -5.75 -5.22 8.28
CA ILE A 247 -6.97 -4.46 7.97
C ILE A 247 -7.92 -4.57 9.16
N GLU A 248 -8.20 -3.44 9.82
CA GLU A 248 -9.14 -3.35 10.92
C GLU A 248 -10.56 -3.28 10.37
N ALA A 249 -11.12 -4.44 10.04
CA ALA A 249 -12.43 -4.57 9.41
C ALA A 249 -13.15 -5.85 9.84
N PRO A 250 -14.50 -5.88 9.72
CA PRO A 250 -15.26 -7.09 9.92
C PRO A 250 -14.86 -8.23 8.97
N GLN A 251 -15.03 -9.47 9.39
CA GLN A 251 -14.70 -10.66 8.57
C GLN A 251 -15.50 -10.74 7.25
N GLU A 252 -16.66 -10.12 7.20
CA GLU A 252 -17.49 -10.04 5.98
C GLU A 252 -16.77 -9.33 4.84
N ILE A 253 -15.90 -8.37 5.17
CA ILE A 253 -15.08 -7.64 4.18
C ILE A 253 -14.07 -8.58 3.51
N ALA A 254 -13.53 -9.54 4.24
CA ALA A 254 -12.62 -10.55 3.68
C ALA A 254 -13.27 -11.41 2.59
N LYS A 255 -14.58 -11.56 2.61
CA LYS A 255 -15.33 -12.30 1.56
C LYS A 255 -15.34 -11.52 0.24
N GLU A 256 -15.42 -10.20 0.32
CA GLU A 256 -15.38 -9.33 -0.87
C GLU A 256 -13.95 -9.03 -1.34
N PHE A 257 -12.97 -9.06 -0.43
CA PHE A 257 -11.55 -8.81 -0.70
C PHE A 257 -10.71 -9.97 -0.19
N PRO A 258 -10.69 -11.11 -0.91
CA PRO A 258 -10.19 -12.39 -0.41
C PRO A 258 -8.65 -12.53 -0.44
N ALA A 259 -7.93 -11.52 0.00
CA ALA A 259 -6.47 -11.53 0.04
C ALA A 259 -5.89 -12.60 0.98
N ASP A 260 -6.58 -12.87 2.09
CA ASP A 260 -6.24 -13.95 3.02
C ASP A 260 -6.28 -15.34 2.37
N LYS A 261 -7.23 -15.55 1.43
CA LYS A 261 -7.36 -16.81 0.69
C LYS A 261 -6.36 -16.97 -0.44
N ALA A 262 -5.68 -15.90 -0.83
CA ALA A 262 -4.64 -15.95 -1.84
C ALA A 262 -3.28 -16.45 -1.31
N GLY A 263 -3.22 -16.87 -0.05
CA GLY A 263 -1.98 -17.34 0.59
C GLY A 263 -1.03 -16.20 0.96
N LEU A 264 -1.55 -14.98 1.08
CA LEU A 264 -0.79 -13.78 1.41
C LEU A 264 -0.89 -13.46 2.90
N ASN A 265 0.09 -12.71 3.41
CA ASN A 265 0.09 -12.24 4.79
C ASN A 265 -0.79 -10.98 4.93
N VAL A 266 -2.09 -11.16 4.75
CA VAL A 266 -3.13 -10.15 4.88
C VAL A 266 -4.10 -10.60 5.95
N LEU A 267 -4.30 -9.78 6.99
CA LEU A 267 -5.10 -10.11 8.16
C LEU A 267 -6.29 -9.15 8.28
N PHE A 268 -7.47 -9.71 8.48
CA PHE A 268 -8.66 -8.94 8.85
C PHE A 268 -8.89 -9.13 10.35
N VAL A 269 -8.79 -8.04 11.11
CA VAL A 269 -8.74 -8.07 12.58
C VAL A 269 -9.71 -7.06 13.18
N PRO A 270 -10.17 -7.28 14.43
CA PRO A 270 -11.03 -6.30 15.11
C PRO A 270 -10.28 -5.06 15.57
N SER A 271 -8.95 -5.12 15.71
CA SER A 271 -8.10 -3.98 16.09
C SER A 271 -6.70 -4.13 15.51
N GLU A 272 -6.18 -3.08 14.87
CA GLU A 272 -4.79 -3.07 14.38
C GLU A 272 -3.77 -2.72 15.48
N ALA A 273 -4.21 -2.18 16.61
CA ALA A 273 -3.33 -1.65 17.65
C ALA A 273 -2.26 -2.65 18.13
N PRO A 274 -2.55 -3.93 18.41
CA PRO A 274 -1.53 -4.89 18.81
C PRO A 274 -0.46 -5.11 17.74
N TYR A 275 -0.84 -5.07 16.48
CA TYR A 275 0.07 -5.26 15.34
C TYR A 275 0.92 -4.01 15.10
N HIS A 276 0.36 -2.83 15.31
CA HIS A 276 1.09 -1.57 15.28
C HIS A 276 2.15 -1.55 16.38
N GLU A 277 1.80 -1.88 17.61
CA GLU A 277 2.74 -1.99 18.74
C GLU A 277 3.84 -3.00 18.44
N ARG A 278 3.49 -4.17 17.90
CA ARG A 278 4.46 -5.19 17.49
C ARG A 278 5.46 -4.67 16.47
N LYS A 279 5.00 -3.97 15.43
CA LYS A 279 5.87 -3.36 14.42
C LYS A 279 6.80 -2.31 15.02
N VAL A 280 6.25 -1.37 15.79
CA VAL A 280 7.04 -0.29 16.41
C VAL A 280 8.07 -0.87 17.37
N THR A 281 7.72 -1.88 18.15
CA THR A 281 8.59 -2.46 19.16
C THR A 281 9.63 -3.39 18.55
N LEU A 282 9.27 -4.31 17.67
CA LEU A 282 10.14 -5.36 17.16
C LEU A 282 10.80 -5.07 15.81
N LEU A 283 10.36 -4.05 15.08
CA LEU A 283 11.02 -3.59 13.85
C LEU A 283 11.73 -2.25 14.08
N ASN A 284 11.00 -1.22 14.50
CA ASN A 284 11.58 0.11 14.69
C ASN A 284 12.49 0.15 15.94
N GLY A 285 12.11 -0.54 17.00
CA GLY A 285 12.90 -0.64 18.23
C GLY A 285 14.33 -1.16 17.99
N PRO A 286 14.52 -2.32 17.37
CA PRO A 286 15.84 -2.82 17.02
C PRO A 286 16.64 -1.90 16.10
N HIS A 287 16.03 -1.24 15.14
CA HIS A 287 16.67 -0.22 14.33
C HIS A 287 17.23 0.91 15.20
N THR A 288 16.42 1.41 16.13
CA THR A 288 16.83 2.49 17.05
C THR A 288 17.97 2.05 17.98
N VAL A 289 17.96 0.82 18.44
CA VAL A 289 19.01 0.25 19.30
C VAL A 289 20.31 0.02 18.52
N LEU A 290 20.18 -0.50 17.31
CA LEU A 290 21.30 -0.88 16.44
C LEU A 290 22.06 0.33 15.91
N SER A 291 21.36 1.36 15.43
CA SER A 291 21.94 2.43 14.64
C SER A 291 23.06 3.21 15.32
N PRO A 292 22.91 3.68 16.58
CA PRO A 292 24.01 4.42 17.23
C PRO A 292 25.23 3.53 17.52
N VAL A 293 25.01 2.29 17.89
CA VAL A 293 26.09 1.35 18.18
C VAL A 293 26.87 1.00 16.91
N ALA A 294 26.17 0.71 15.83
CA ALA A 294 26.79 0.42 14.53
C ALA A 294 27.55 1.63 14.00
N TYR A 295 26.94 2.81 14.03
CA TYR A 295 27.57 4.03 13.57
C TYR A 295 28.89 4.33 14.32
N LEU A 296 28.86 4.28 15.63
CA LEU A 296 30.04 4.52 16.47
C LEU A 296 31.12 3.43 16.31
N SER A 297 30.74 2.26 15.87
CA SER A 297 31.66 1.15 15.60
C SER A 297 32.18 1.11 14.16
N GLY A 298 31.78 2.09 13.33
CA GLY A 298 32.19 2.17 11.92
C GLY A 298 31.46 1.18 11.01
N VAL A 299 30.34 0.62 11.44
CA VAL A 299 29.49 -0.27 10.64
C VAL A 299 28.38 0.56 9.99
N ASN A 300 28.29 0.53 8.67
CA ASN A 300 27.52 1.51 7.91
C ASN A 300 26.13 1.03 7.45
N ILE A 301 25.90 -0.28 7.40
CA ILE A 301 24.61 -0.85 6.97
C ILE A 301 24.06 -1.84 8.01
N VAL A 302 22.73 -1.93 8.05
CA VAL A 302 22.00 -2.75 9.02
C VAL A 302 22.41 -4.23 8.92
N ARG A 303 22.52 -4.77 7.71
CA ARG A 303 22.93 -6.17 7.50
C ARG A 303 24.27 -6.49 8.16
N ASP A 304 25.27 -5.66 7.92
CA ASP A 304 26.62 -5.87 8.47
C ASP A 304 26.62 -5.78 10.00
N ALA A 305 25.80 -4.87 10.55
CA ALA A 305 25.62 -4.75 11.99
C ALA A 305 24.98 -6.02 12.59
N CYS A 306 23.96 -6.56 11.95
CA CYS A 306 23.30 -7.82 12.39
C CYS A 306 24.23 -9.04 12.28
N GLN A 307 25.14 -9.04 11.32
CA GLN A 307 26.12 -10.12 11.13
C GLN A 307 27.39 -9.93 11.95
N HIS A 308 27.61 -8.75 12.52
CA HIS A 308 28.73 -8.48 13.43
C HIS A 308 28.60 -9.29 14.71
N GLU A 309 29.69 -9.96 15.13
CA GLU A 309 29.64 -10.91 16.25
C GLU A 309 29.09 -10.30 17.56
N VAL A 310 29.49 -9.08 17.90
CA VAL A 310 29.07 -8.42 19.15
C VAL A 310 27.74 -7.70 18.96
N ILE A 311 27.62 -6.88 17.91
CA ILE A 311 26.42 -6.08 17.66
C ILE A 311 25.22 -6.97 17.36
N GLY A 312 25.39 -8.02 16.57
CA GLY A 312 24.33 -8.98 16.26
C GLY A 312 23.79 -9.67 17.50
N LYS A 313 24.66 -10.13 18.41
CA LYS A 313 24.23 -10.73 19.69
C LYS A 313 23.51 -9.72 20.58
N TYR A 314 23.98 -8.48 20.61
CA TYR A 314 23.34 -7.40 21.37
C TYR A 314 21.93 -7.11 20.86
N VAL A 315 21.75 -6.92 19.56
CA VAL A 315 20.45 -6.68 18.96
C VAL A 315 19.48 -7.84 19.18
N HIS A 316 19.95 -9.07 18.98
CA HIS A 316 19.13 -10.27 19.23
C HIS A 316 18.67 -10.33 20.69
N LYS A 317 19.58 -10.10 21.65
CA LYS A 317 19.24 -10.12 23.06
C LYS A 317 18.20 -9.04 23.40
N VAL A 318 18.39 -7.81 22.94
CA VAL A 318 17.43 -6.74 23.19
C VAL A 318 16.06 -7.08 22.59
N MET A 319 16.00 -7.62 21.37
CA MET A 319 14.73 -7.98 20.73
C MET A 319 13.99 -9.06 21.54
N PHE A 320 14.64 -10.16 21.86
CA PHE A 320 13.99 -11.36 22.41
C PHE A 320 13.83 -11.32 23.92
N ASP A 321 14.80 -10.76 24.66
CA ASP A 321 14.79 -10.78 26.12
C ASP A 321 14.18 -9.51 26.76
N GLU A 322 14.13 -8.40 26.01
CA GLU A 322 13.67 -7.11 26.56
C GLU A 322 12.43 -6.58 25.82
N LEU A 323 12.53 -6.30 24.51
CA LEU A 323 11.45 -5.67 23.75
C LEU A 323 10.22 -6.60 23.62
N MET A 324 10.43 -7.87 23.32
CA MET A 324 9.34 -8.83 23.15
C MET A 324 8.49 -8.99 24.41
N GLU A 325 9.11 -8.92 25.59
CA GLU A 325 8.42 -9.04 26.87
C GLU A 325 7.47 -7.86 27.18
N THR A 326 7.57 -6.77 26.45
CA THR A 326 6.67 -5.62 26.61
C THR A 326 5.36 -5.76 25.85
N LEU A 327 5.21 -6.77 25.00
CA LEU A 327 4.07 -6.95 24.11
C LEU A 327 3.09 -8.02 24.62
N ASN A 328 1.80 -7.80 24.35
CA ASN A 328 0.70 -8.66 24.82
C ASN A 328 0.11 -9.54 23.71
N LEU A 329 0.90 -9.95 22.72
CA LEU A 329 0.51 -10.94 21.71
C LEU A 329 1.04 -12.33 22.10
N PRO A 330 0.50 -13.41 21.52
CA PRO A 330 1.00 -14.75 21.73
C PRO A 330 2.51 -14.84 21.45
N LYS A 331 3.24 -15.52 22.32
CA LYS A 331 4.71 -15.57 22.25
C LYS A 331 5.22 -16.17 20.94
N ASP A 332 4.58 -17.19 20.43
CA ASP A 332 4.91 -17.84 19.16
C ASP A 332 4.76 -16.88 17.97
N GLU A 333 3.72 -16.03 17.97
CA GLU A 333 3.52 -14.99 16.95
C GLU A 333 4.61 -13.91 17.05
N LEU A 334 4.98 -13.51 18.27
CA LEU A 334 6.03 -12.52 18.49
C LEU A 334 7.41 -13.04 18.08
N GLU A 335 7.73 -14.29 18.42
CA GLU A 335 8.97 -14.94 18.01
C GLU A 335 9.06 -15.08 16.50
N LYS A 336 7.97 -15.48 15.84
CA LYS A 336 7.91 -15.56 14.38
C LYS A 336 8.17 -14.18 13.76
N PHE A 337 7.49 -13.15 14.23
CA PHE A 337 7.68 -11.80 13.72
C PHE A 337 9.10 -11.28 13.94
N ALA A 338 9.67 -11.50 15.10
CA ALA A 338 11.06 -11.10 15.40
C ALA A 338 12.08 -11.81 14.49
N ASN A 339 11.88 -13.10 14.23
CA ASN A 339 12.71 -13.85 13.30
C ASN A 339 12.54 -13.35 11.84
N ASP A 340 11.33 -13.05 11.43
CA ASP A 340 11.05 -12.42 10.11
C ASP A 340 11.79 -11.07 10.00
N VAL A 341 11.80 -10.26 11.06
CA VAL A 341 12.53 -8.98 11.09
C VAL A 341 14.03 -9.19 10.94
N LEU A 342 14.61 -10.16 11.66
CA LEU A 342 16.05 -10.47 11.54
C LEU A 342 16.40 -10.95 10.12
N GLU A 343 15.55 -11.74 9.51
CA GLU A 343 15.73 -12.18 8.12
C GLU A 343 15.68 -11.00 7.13
N ARG A 344 14.77 -10.06 7.35
CA ARG A 344 14.69 -8.81 6.60
C ARG A 344 15.93 -7.95 6.76
N PHE A 345 16.46 -7.82 7.98
CA PHE A 345 17.71 -7.09 8.25
C PHE A 345 18.92 -7.73 7.57
N ASN A 346 18.91 -9.03 7.40
CA ASN A 346 19.96 -9.79 6.73
C ASN A 346 19.78 -9.93 5.21
N ASN A 347 18.79 -9.27 4.63
CA ASN A 347 18.53 -9.33 3.19
C ASN A 347 19.76 -8.88 2.38
N PRO A 348 20.40 -9.76 1.59
CA PRO A 348 21.61 -9.43 0.86
C PRO A 348 21.39 -8.43 -0.29
N PHE A 349 20.15 -8.20 -0.69
CA PHE A 349 19.79 -7.28 -1.78
C PHE A 349 19.52 -5.85 -1.31
N VAL A 350 19.49 -5.60 -0.01
CA VAL A 350 19.18 -4.28 0.57
C VAL A 350 20.36 -3.77 1.38
N ASP A 351 20.95 -2.66 0.94
CA ASP A 351 21.97 -1.93 1.67
C ASP A 351 21.33 -0.79 2.45
N HIS A 352 20.71 -1.11 3.59
CA HIS A 352 20.05 -0.13 4.43
C HIS A 352 21.07 0.60 5.29
N ALA A 353 21.32 1.85 4.97
CA ALA A 353 22.30 2.67 5.70
C ALA A 353 21.80 2.97 7.12
N VAL A 354 22.65 2.77 8.14
CA VAL A 354 22.31 3.07 9.54
C VAL A 354 22.04 4.55 9.79
N THR A 355 22.55 5.41 8.92
CA THR A 355 22.32 6.87 8.97
C THR A 355 20.97 7.30 8.39
N SER A 356 20.22 6.39 7.78
CA SER A 356 18.89 6.67 7.20
C SER A 356 17.74 6.21 8.10
N ILE A 357 18.05 5.71 9.30
CA ILE A 357 17.08 5.22 10.29
C ILE A 357 16.57 6.32 11.22
#